data_9b08f42533f7d830b972f37ac290b3ba
#
_entry.id   9b08f42533f7d830b972f37ac290b3ba
#
_cell.length_a   1.000
_cell.length_b   1.000
_cell.length_c   1.000
_cell.angle_alpha   90.00
_cell.angle_beta   90.00
_cell.angle_gamma   90.00
#
_symmetry.space_group_name_H-M   'P 1'
#
loop_
_entity.id
_entity.type
_entity.pdbx_description
1 polymer ?
#
loop_
_entity_poly.entity_id
_entity_poly.type
_entity_poly.pdbx_seq_one_letter_code
_entity_poly.pdbx_strand_id
1 'polypeptide(L)'
;ESDIDQSIDLNIVGTCNLVKACNKKKIKIIFFSTSYVYPGRKGNYKENDPVLPWNNYGWSKLGAESAVQMYKNSLIIRACMTEKPFIHKEAFTNVKCNFIFHDEFIKILLKVINFKGVINIGGKSQTIYQFAKKYKKNVKKKKSKGELPSKIYMSLEKVNNLLKMY
;
A
#
# COMPACT_ATOMS: atom_id res chain seq x y z
N GLU A 1 -9.46 -13.14 -1.84
CA GLU A 1 -8.26 -14.03 -1.74
C GLU A 1 -8.54 -15.48 -2.13
N SER A 2 -9.81 -15.89 -2.32
CA SER A 2 -10.21 -17.26 -2.66
C SER A 2 -10.14 -17.54 -4.16
N ASP A 3 -10.11 -16.53 -5.01
CA ASP A 3 -10.08 -16.69 -6.47
C ASP A 3 -8.73 -16.20 -7.02
N ILE A 4 -7.83 -17.16 -7.24
CA ILE A 4 -6.49 -16.87 -7.76
C ILE A 4 -6.57 -16.43 -9.22
N ASP A 5 -7.40 -17.09 -10.02
CA ASP A 5 -7.54 -16.82 -11.46
C ASP A 5 -8.06 -15.40 -11.67
N GLN A 6 -9.12 -15.02 -10.95
CA GLN A 6 -9.63 -13.64 -10.98
C GLN A 6 -8.59 -12.62 -10.52
N SER A 7 -7.80 -12.93 -9.50
CA SER A 7 -6.72 -12.05 -9.02
C SER A 7 -5.62 -11.88 -10.07
N ILE A 8 -5.28 -12.93 -10.81
CA ILE A 8 -4.31 -12.88 -11.90
C ILE A 8 -4.89 -12.03 -13.05
N ASP A 9 -6.09 -12.32 -13.49
CA ASP A 9 -6.70 -11.64 -14.63
C ASP A 9 -6.88 -10.15 -14.39
N LEU A 10 -7.44 -9.77 -13.24
CA LEU A 10 -7.71 -8.36 -12.94
C LEU A 10 -6.43 -7.58 -12.59
N ASN A 11 -5.62 -8.10 -11.66
CA ASN A 11 -4.48 -7.34 -11.16
C ASN A 11 -3.26 -7.43 -12.08
N ILE A 12 -2.93 -8.62 -12.61
CA ILE A 12 -1.69 -8.80 -13.38
C ILE A 12 -1.98 -8.57 -14.86
N VAL A 13 -2.83 -9.39 -15.49
CA VAL A 13 -3.08 -9.33 -16.95
C VAL A 13 -3.71 -7.99 -17.33
N GLY A 14 -4.72 -7.53 -16.58
CA GLY A 14 -5.35 -6.23 -16.79
C GLY A 14 -4.35 -5.08 -16.72
N THR A 15 -3.46 -5.09 -15.70
CA THR A 15 -2.40 -4.07 -15.58
C THR A 15 -1.39 -4.15 -16.72
N CYS A 16 -0.97 -5.36 -17.14
CA CYS A 16 -0.08 -5.53 -18.29
C CYS A 16 -0.68 -4.91 -19.56
N ASN A 17 -1.98 -5.11 -19.80
CA ASN A 17 -2.68 -4.53 -20.95
C ASN A 17 -2.74 -3.00 -20.87
N LEU A 18 -3.01 -2.45 -19.68
CA LEU A 18 -2.95 -1.00 -19.46
C LEU A 18 -1.55 -0.43 -19.71
N VAL A 19 -0.50 -1.08 -19.22
CA VAL A 19 0.90 -0.64 -19.47
C VAL A 19 1.19 -0.59 -20.97
N LYS A 20 0.82 -1.62 -21.74
CA LYS A 20 0.98 -1.66 -23.19
C LYS A 20 0.26 -0.50 -23.87
N ALA A 21 -1.00 -0.26 -23.50
CA ALA A 21 -1.82 0.82 -24.08
C ALA A 21 -1.24 2.20 -23.73
N CYS A 22 -0.90 2.44 -22.47
CA CYS A 22 -0.33 3.70 -22.01
C CYS A 22 1.05 3.98 -22.62
N ASN A 23 1.89 2.94 -22.80
CA ASN A 23 3.18 3.10 -23.46
C ASN A 23 3.03 3.55 -24.92
N LYS A 24 2.09 2.97 -25.68
CA LYS A 24 1.80 3.39 -27.08
C LYS A 24 1.34 4.83 -27.16
N LYS A 25 0.53 5.29 -26.22
CA LYS A 25 -0.07 6.63 -26.20
C LYS A 25 0.72 7.65 -25.39
N LYS A 26 1.84 7.26 -24.76
CA LYS A 26 2.67 8.10 -23.87
C LYS A 26 1.90 8.66 -22.66
N ILE A 27 0.86 7.96 -22.21
CA ILE A 27 0.02 8.34 -21.07
C ILE A 27 0.70 7.92 -19.77
N LYS A 28 0.73 8.82 -18.78
CA LYS A 28 1.25 8.52 -17.45
C LYS A 28 0.37 7.49 -16.73
N ILE A 29 0.99 6.53 -16.06
CA ILE A 29 0.32 5.56 -15.20
C ILE A 29 0.51 5.96 -13.74
N ILE A 30 -0.58 5.97 -12.97
CA ILE A 30 -0.55 6.02 -11.51
C ILE A 30 -1.11 4.68 -11.02
N PHE A 31 -0.25 3.88 -10.41
CA PHE A 31 -0.58 2.54 -9.97
C PHE A 31 -0.64 2.46 -8.44
N PHE A 32 -1.81 2.07 -7.93
CA PHE A 32 -1.99 1.81 -6.51
C PHE A 32 -1.54 0.39 -6.16
N SER A 33 -0.34 0.28 -5.62
CA SER A 33 0.20 -0.91 -5.00
C SER A 33 -0.15 -0.92 -3.50
N THR A 34 0.49 -1.75 -2.71
CA THR A 34 0.16 -1.99 -1.31
C THR A 34 1.41 -2.15 -0.45
N SER A 35 1.31 -1.86 0.85
CA SER A 35 2.33 -2.22 1.83
C SER A 35 2.53 -3.74 1.98
N TYR A 36 1.59 -4.55 1.49
CA TYR A 36 1.66 -6.03 1.56
C TYR A 36 2.65 -6.65 0.58
N VAL A 37 3.29 -5.85 -0.27
CA VAL A 37 4.44 -6.30 -1.07
C VAL A 37 5.69 -6.52 -0.20
N TYR A 38 5.75 -5.90 0.98
CA TYR A 38 6.85 -6.09 1.93
C TYR A 38 6.65 -7.31 2.83
N PRO A 39 7.74 -7.97 3.28
CA PRO A 39 7.63 -9.20 4.09
C PRO A 39 7.03 -9.01 5.49
N GLY A 40 6.92 -7.79 6.00
CA GLY A 40 6.25 -7.49 7.27
C GLY A 40 6.99 -7.91 8.55
N ARG A 41 8.30 -8.23 8.47
CA ARG A 41 9.10 -8.75 9.59
C ARG A 41 9.88 -7.67 10.32
N LYS A 42 10.59 -6.78 9.59
CA LYS A 42 11.43 -5.73 10.20
C LYS A 42 10.68 -4.40 10.42
N GLY A 43 9.73 -4.07 9.54
CA GLY A 43 9.10 -2.76 9.50
C GLY A 43 9.99 -1.66 8.95
N ASN A 44 9.47 -0.44 8.88
CA ASN A 44 10.14 0.75 8.35
C ASN A 44 10.73 0.54 6.94
N TYR A 45 9.97 -0.17 6.08
CA TYR A 45 10.41 -0.51 4.73
C TYR A 45 10.54 0.71 3.85
N LYS A 46 11.72 0.91 3.25
CA LYS A 46 11.95 1.91 2.21
C LYS A 46 11.54 1.37 0.84
N GLU A 47 11.37 2.24 -0.15
CA GLU A 47 10.91 1.88 -1.49
C GLU A 47 11.86 0.94 -2.24
N ASN A 48 13.15 0.99 -1.92
CA ASN A 48 14.20 0.13 -2.48
C ASN A 48 14.51 -1.12 -1.65
N ASP A 49 13.80 -1.35 -0.54
CA ASP A 49 13.93 -2.58 0.23
C ASP A 49 13.39 -3.78 -0.57
N PRO A 50 13.96 -4.99 -0.36
CA PRO A 50 13.44 -6.21 -0.97
C PRO A 50 11.97 -6.43 -0.67
N VAL A 51 11.20 -6.81 -1.69
CA VAL A 51 9.79 -7.15 -1.60
C VAL A 51 9.62 -8.67 -1.56
N LEU A 52 8.76 -9.13 -0.67
CA LEU A 52 8.40 -10.54 -0.51
C LEU A 52 7.00 -10.60 0.12
N PRO A 53 5.94 -10.60 -0.68
CA PRO A 53 4.57 -10.68 -0.19
C PRO A 53 4.33 -11.94 0.64
N TRP A 54 3.45 -11.83 1.62
CA TRP A 54 3.10 -12.91 2.53
C TRP A 54 1.67 -13.46 2.28
N ASN A 55 0.94 -12.90 1.31
CA ASN A 55 -0.40 -13.38 0.89
C ASN A 55 -0.63 -13.19 -0.61
N ASN A 56 -1.67 -13.87 -1.14
CA ASN A 56 -2.00 -13.86 -2.57
C ASN A 56 -2.30 -12.44 -3.10
N TYR A 57 -2.98 -11.60 -2.30
CA TYR A 57 -3.22 -10.22 -2.67
C TYR A 57 -1.91 -9.44 -2.89
N GLY A 58 -0.97 -9.55 -1.94
CA GLY A 58 0.35 -8.93 -2.09
C GLY A 58 1.09 -9.42 -3.34
N TRP A 59 1.04 -10.73 -3.61
CA TRP A 59 1.66 -11.31 -4.81
C TRP A 59 1.01 -10.81 -6.10
N SER A 60 -0.32 -10.74 -6.18
CA SER A 60 -1.01 -10.22 -7.36
C SER A 60 -0.69 -8.73 -7.61
N LYS A 61 -0.59 -7.93 -6.54
CA LYS A 61 -0.18 -6.53 -6.64
C LYS A 61 1.29 -6.36 -7.03
N LEU A 62 2.19 -7.22 -6.53
CA LEU A 62 3.60 -7.20 -6.92
C LEU A 62 3.80 -7.63 -8.39
N GLY A 63 3.08 -8.64 -8.85
CA GLY A 63 3.10 -9.04 -10.27
C GLY A 63 2.68 -7.90 -11.20
N ALA A 64 1.62 -7.18 -10.85
CA ALA A 64 1.19 -5.98 -11.57
C ALA A 64 2.22 -4.84 -11.48
N GLU A 65 2.77 -4.59 -10.29
CA GLU A 65 3.80 -3.56 -10.04
C GLU A 65 5.03 -3.79 -10.92
N SER A 66 5.45 -5.06 -11.11
CA SER A 66 6.59 -5.41 -11.96
C SER A 66 6.39 -4.95 -13.41
N ALA A 67 5.20 -5.11 -13.97
CA ALA A 67 4.89 -4.61 -15.31
C ALA A 67 4.92 -3.08 -15.37
N VAL A 68 4.38 -2.40 -14.35
CA VAL A 68 4.38 -0.93 -14.30
C VAL A 68 5.77 -0.35 -14.16
N GLN A 69 6.68 -1.00 -13.43
CA GLN A 69 8.07 -0.57 -13.27
C GLN A 69 8.86 -0.54 -14.58
N MET A 70 8.48 -1.35 -15.58
CA MET A 70 9.09 -1.30 -16.91
C MET A 70 8.77 0.01 -17.67
N TYR A 71 7.72 0.73 -17.27
CA TYR A 71 7.29 1.97 -17.91
C TYR A 71 7.73 3.21 -17.13
N LYS A 72 8.76 3.92 -17.65
CA LYS A 72 9.36 5.09 -16.98
C LYS A 72 8.39 6.23 -16.67
N ASN A 73 7.29 6.39 -17.44
CA ASN A 73 6.28 7.40 -17.17
C ASN A 73 5.19 6.90 -16.22
N SER A 74 5.61 6.34 -15.09
CA SER A 74 4.72 5.78 -14.06
C SER A 74 5.03 6.32 -12.67
N LEU A 75 3.98 6.35 -11.83
CA LEU A 75 4.04 6.52 -10.39
C LEU A 75 3.43 5.28 -9.73
N ILE A 76 4.20 4.58 -8.93
CA ILE A 76 3.76 3.42 -8.16
C ILE A 76 3.64 3.85 -6.70
N ILE A 77 2.45 3.68 -6.12
CA ILE A 77 2.17 4.07 -4.75
C ILE A 77 1.92 2.82 -3.92
N ARG A 78 2.87 2.47 -3.05
CA ARG A 78 2.67 1.44 -2.04
C ARG A 78 1.93 2.08 -0.86
N ALA A 79 0.64 1.81 -0.77
CA ALA A 79 -0.24 2.45 0.18
C ALA A 79 -0.64 1.53 1.33
N CYS A 80 -0.92 2.12 2.50
CA CYS A 80 -1.53 1.46 3.65
C CYS A 80 -2.80 2.23 4.04
N MET A 81 -3.85 2.08 3.22
CA MET A 81 -5.12 2.81 3.38
C MET A 81 -6.15 2.03 4.18
N THR A 82 -7.07 2.74 4.80
CA THR A 82 -8.25 2.18 5.46
C THR A 82 -9.46 3.11 5.32
N GLU A 83 -10.64 2.56 5.52
CA GLU A 83 -11.92 3.25 5.42
C GLU A 83 -12.22 4.11 6.65
N LYS A 84 -13.02 5.16 6.45
CA LYS A 84 -13.56 5.99 7.50
C LYS A 84 -15.11 5.96 7.45
N PRO A 85 -15.79 5.61 8.55
CA PRO A 85 -15.24 5.21 9.86
C PRO A 85 -14.51 3.85 9.83
N PHE A 86 -13.65 3.58 10.80
CA PHE A 86 -13.00 2.28 10.93
C PHE A 86 -14.07 1.19 11.18
N ILE A 87 -14.24 0.28 10.20
CA ILE A 87 -15.41 -0.63 10.15
C ILE A 87 -15.25 -1.86 11.06
N HIS A 88 -14.02 -2.34 11.26
CA HIS A 88 -13.81 -3.60 11.97
C HIS A 88 -14.18 -3.52 13.47
N LYS A 89 -14.77 -4.62 13.99
CA LYS A 89 -15.15 -4.74 15.39
C LYS A 89 -13.95 -5.02 16.31
N GLU A 90 -12.88 -5.60 15.75
CA GLU A 90 -11.65 -5.99 16.45
C GLU A 90 -10.43 -5.40 15.78
N ALA A 91 -9.34 -5.19 16.54
CA ALA A 91 -8.09 -4.68 16.02
C ALA A 91 -6.88 -5.31 16.72
N PHE A 92 -5.84 -5.59 15.95
CA PHE A 92 -4.64 -6.27 16.44
C PHE A 92 -3.77 -5.36 17.31
N THR A 93 -3.43 -5.86 18.48
CA THR A 93 -2.56 -5.17 19.46
C THR A 93 -1.07 -5.40 19.21
N ASN A 94 -0.71 -6.43 18.44
CA ASN A 94 0.65 -6.87 18.17
C ASN A 94 1.07 -6.73 16.68
N VAL A 95 0.25 -6.07 15.86
CA VAL A 95 0.58 -5.74 14.46
C VAL A 95 0.70 -4.24 14.30
N LYS A 96 1.86 -3.77 13.83
CA LYS A 96 2.12 -2.35 13.52
C LYS A 96 2.00 -2.10 12.02
N CYS A 97 1.26 -1.05 11.65
CA CYS A 97 1.13 -0.55 10.29
C CYS A 97 1.10 0.99 10.29
N ASN A 98 1.00 1.60 9.13
CA ASN A 98 0.76 3.05 8.97
C ASN A 98 -0.54 3.32 8.24
N PHE A 99 -1.67 2.95 8.82
CA PHE A 99 -2.97 3.28 8.25
C PHE A 99 -3.13 4.80 8.06
N ILE A 100 -3.67 5.16 6.90
CA ILE A 100 -4.13 6.50 6.55
C ILE A 100 -5.54 6.39 5.99
N PHE A 101 -6.39 7.35 6.27
CA PHE A 101 -7.73 7.39 5.66
C PHE A 101 -7.67 7.88 4.23
N HIS A 102 -8.66 7.49 3.41
CA HIS A 102 -8.71 7.83 2.00
C HIS A 102 -8.67 9.35 1.74
N ASP A 103 -9.36 10.14 2.56
CA ASP A 103 -9.38 11.60 2.45
C ASP A 103 -8.01 12.25 2.70
N GLU A 104 -7.25 11.74 3.68
CA GLU A 104 -5.88 12.18 3.96
C GLU A 104 -4.92 11.71 2.87
N PHE A 105 -5.09 10.48 2.39
CA PHE A 105 -4.30 9.92 1.30
C PHE A 105 -4.43 10.75 0.02
N ILE A 106 -5.66 11.15 -0.37
CA ILE A 106 -5.91 11.96 -1.56
C ILE A 106 -5.17 13.30 -1.50
N LYS A 107 -5.12 13.95 -0.34
CA LYS A 107 -4.37 15.22 -0.16
C LYS A 107 -2.88 15.06 -0.46
N ILE A 108 -2.28 13.92 -0.07
CA ILE A 108 -0.88 13.60 -0.36
C ILE A 108 -0.73 13.27 -1.86
N LEU A 109 -1.63 12.43 -2.39
CA LEU A 109 -1.60 12.02 -3.80
C LEU A 109 -1.57 13.23 -4.74
N LEU A 110 -2.43 14.21 -4.53
CA LEU A 110 -2.49 15.41 -5.37
C LEU A 110 -1.19 16.20 -5.40
N LYS A 111 -0.42 16.20 -4.30
CA LYS A 111 0.89 16.86 -4.23
C LYS A 111 2.00 16.08 -4.95
N VAL A 112 1.91 14.75 -4.98
CA VAL A 112 2.95 13.89 -5.56
C VAL A 112 2.57 13.31 -6.92
N ILE A 113 1.43 13.70 -7.48
CA ILE A 113 0.87 13.12 -8.70
C ILE A 113 1.82 13.21 -9.91
N ASN A 114 2.67 14.23 -9.95
CA ASN A 114 3.66 14.43 -11.00
C ASN A 114 4.97 13.68 -10.78
N PHE A 115 5.17 13.10 -9.59
CA PHE A 115 6.34 12.29 -9.32
C PHE A 115 6.38 11.03 -10.17
N LYS A 116 7.59 10.46 -10.41
CA LYS A 116 7.80 9.21 -11.15
C LYS A 116 8.58 8.23 -10.28
N GLY A 117 8.32 6.94 -10.48
CA GLY A 117 8.93 5.86 -9.70
C GLY A 117 8.07 5.40 -8.53
N VAL A 118 8.68 4.77 -7.53
CA VAL A 118 7.97 4.17 -6.40
C VAL A 118 7.95 5.12 -5.20
N ILE A 119 6.82 5.19 -4.50
CA ILE A 119 6.64 5.98 -3.29
C ILE A 119 5.76 5.24 -2.27
N ASN A 120 6.14 5.28 -1.00
CA ASN A 120 5.32 4.78 0.10
C ASN A 120 4.42 5.90 0.63
N ILE A 121 3.11 5.65 0.78
CA ILE A 121 2.17 6.58 1.40
C ILE A 121 1.40 5.87 2.50
N GLY A 122 1.36 6.49 3.68
CA GLY A 122 0.67 6.00 4.86
C GLY A 122 0.66 7.04 5.97
N GLY A 123 0.04 6.70 7.09
CA GLY A 123 -0.01 7.52 8.28
C GLY A 123 1.10 7.19 9.28
N LYS A 124 0.94 7.65 10.52
CA LYS A 124 1.86 7.36 11.64
C LYS A 124 1.92 5.86 11.91
N SER A 125 3.13 5.31 12.07
CA SER A 125 3.35 3.93 12.50
C SER A 125 2.85 3.71 13.93
N GLN A 126 1.90 2.79 14.09
CA GLN A 126 1.30 2.40 15.37
C GLN A 126 0.64 1.04 15.23
N THR A 127 0.22 0.41 16.35
CA THR A 127 -0.54 -0.83 16.25
C THR A 127 -1.92 -0.55 15.63
N ILE A 128 -2.48 -1.57 14.94
CA ILE A 128 -3.84 -1.46 14.38
C ILE A 128 -4.84 -1.08 15.47
N TYR A 129 -4.69 -1.64 16.68
CA TYR A 129 -5.53 -1.29 17.81
C TYR A 129 -5.37 0.17 18.25
N GLN A 130 -4.14 0.69 18.34
CA GLN A 130 -3.89 2.09 18.68
C GLN A 130 -4.51 3.04 17.67
N PHE A 131 -4.43 2.72 16.37
CA PHE A 131 -5.11 3.46 15.32
C PHE A 131 -6.62 3.41 15.50
N ALA A 132 -7.19 2.20 15.54
CA ALA A 132 -8.64 1.99 15.60
C ALA A 132 -9.29 2.65 16.82
N LYS A 133 -8.64 2.57 18.01
CA LYS A 133 -9.17 3.11 19.27
C LYS A 133 -9.38 4.63 19.24
N LYS A 134 -8.65 5.37 18.40
CA LYS A 134 -8.83 6.82 18.22
C LYS A 134 -10.15 7.16 17.55
N TYR A 135 -10.65 6.27 16.68
CA TYR A 135 -11.81 6.54 15.83
C TYR A 135 -13.03 5.68 16.16
N LYS A 136 -12.84 4.62 16.96
CA LYS A 136 -13.91 3.69 17.37
C LYS A 136 -13.75 3.30 18.83
N LYS A 137 -14.61 3.89 19.71
CA LYS A 137 -14.53 3.69 21.17
C LYS A 137 -14.65 2.21 21.58
N ASN A 138 -15.52 1.44 20.90
CA ASN A 138 -15.88 0.07 21.27
C ASN A 138 -15.12 -1.01 20.48
N VAL A 139 -13.96 -0.68 19.89
CA VAL A 139 -13.13 -1.68 19.21
C VAL A 139 -12.51 -2.65 20.24
N LYS A 140 -12.68 -3.95 20.00
CA LYS A 140 -12.12 -5.00 20.84
C LYS A 140 -10.65 -5.28 20.50
N LYS A 141 -9.89 -5.66 21.52
CA LYS A 141 -8.49 -6.09 21.33
C LYS A 141 -8.45 -7.50 20.75
N LYS A 142 -7.58 -7.71 19.76
CA LYS A 142 -7.24 -9.00 19.19
C LYS A 142 -5.72 -9.14 19.10
N LYS A 143 -5.19 -10.37 19.22
CA LYS A 143 -3.78 -10.68 18.90
C LYS A 143 -3.74 -11.49 17.61
N SER A 144 -2.89 -11.11 16.67
CA SER A 144 -2.56 -11.94 15.50
C SER A 144 -1.76 -13.15 15.97
N LYS A 145 -2.19 -14.33 15.54
CA LYS A 145 -1.50 -15.62 15.75
C LYS A 145 -0.75 -16.08 14.50
N GLY A 146 -0.48 -15.14 13.57
CA GLY A 146 0.17 -15.40 12.29
C GLY A 146 -0.65 -14.97 11.08
N GLU A 147 -1.92 -14.53 11.27
CA GLU A 147 -2.77 -14.07 10.17
C GLU A 147 -2.18 -12.84 9.46
N LEU A 148 -1.50 -11.98 10.21
CA LEU A 148 -0.77 -10.83 9.70
C LEU A 148 0.65 -10.80 10.26
N PRO A 149 1.65 -10.42 9.46
CA PRO A 149 2.99 -10.13 9.96
C PRO A 149 2.97 -8.97 10.97
N SER A 150 3.90 -8.99 11.93
CA SER A 150 3.85 -8.07 13.07
C SER A 150 4.29 -6.62 12.75
N LYS A 151 5.04 -6.40 11.66
CA LYS A 151 5.67 -5.10 11.37
C LYS A 151 5.55 -4.74 9.88
N ILE A 152 4.33 -4.44 9.43
CA ILE A 152 4.02 -4.13 8.03
C ILE A 152 4.09 -2.63 7.70
N TYR A 153 4.63 -1.79 8.61
CA TYR A 153 4.75 -0.36 8.37
C TYR A 153 5.95 0.00 7.50
N MET A 154 5.75 1.05 6.71
CA MET A 154 6.70 1.58 5.74
C MET A 154 7.42 2.82 6.26
N SER A 155 8.62 3.11 5.75
CA SER A 155 9.26 4.42 5.86
C SER A 155 8.50 5.42 4.99
N LEU A 156 8.23 6.58 5.55
CA LEU A 156 7.59 7.71 4.86
C LEU A 156 8.59 8.84 4.58
N GLU A 157 9.87 8.58 4.74
CA GLU A 157 10.94 9.57 4.58
C GLU A 157 10.90 10.22 3.19
N LYS A 158 10.75 9.40 2.15
CA LYS A 158 10.73 9.86 0.75
C LYS A 158 9.54 10.78 0.47
N VAL A 159 8.33 10.37 0.84
CA VAL A 159 7.14 11.20 0.64
C VAL A 159 7.20 12.48 1.47
N ASN A 160 7.67 12.42 2.71
CA ASN A 160 7.80 13.60 3.56
C ASN A 160 8.82 14.62 3.00
N ASN A 161 9.92 14.15 2.42
CA ASN A 161 10.87 15.02 1.74
C ASN A 161 10.27 15.67 0.49
N LEU A 162 9.53 14.91 -0.32
CA LEU A 162 8.81 15.48 -1.47
C LEU A 162 7.78 16.54 -1.05
N LEU A 163 7.02 16.29 0.04
CA LEU A 163 6.01 17.24 0.53
C LEU A 163 6.57 18.55 1.09
N LYS A 164 7.84 18.58 1.48
CA LYS A 164 8.54 19.82 1.92
C LYS A 164 8.99 20.68 0.74
N MET A 165 9.01 20.15 -0.47
CA MET A 165 9.43 20.85 -1.68
C MET A 165 8.28 21.64 -2.33
N TYR A 166 7.04 21.46 -1.81
CA TYR A 166 5.79 22.09 -2.27
C TYR A 166 5.11 22.83 -1.10
#